data_5bce1d8dcb47799ef1690887ce51724d
#
_entry.id   5bce1d8dcb47799ef1690887ce51724d
#
_cell.length_a   1.000
_cell.length_b   1.000
_cell.length_c   1.000
_cell.angle_alpha   90.00
_cell.angle_beta   90.00
_cell.angle_gamma   90.00
#
_symmetry.space_group_name_H-M   'P 1'
#
loop_
_entity.id
_entity.type
_entity.pdbx_description
1 polymer ?
#
loop_
_entity_poly.entity_id
_entity_poly.type
_entity_poly.pdbx_seq_one_letter_code
_entity_poly.pdbx_strand_id
1 'polypeptide(L)'
;MNKETQYIIKSFESTLSGQPWFGRAVYEILGEADEAKVNTKPNGTEHSMIELLWHMNTWADFVLGSLENKSAEEMKAIESNDWRQIDLRTHTWKKGIEQLKATHNRIIELLGQKEDSFLSDIVPTRQFNFRFMLNGLVQHNIYHLGQVAYLQKMLS
;
A
#
# COMPACT_ATOMS: atom_id res chain seq x y z
N MET A 1 21.49 -9.78 -14.88
CA MET A 1 20.10 -10.21 -15.14
C MET A 1 19.26 -9.86 -13.90
N ASN A 2 18.23 -9.05 -14.05
CA ASN A 2 17.42 -8.51 -12.94
C ASN A 2 16.32 -9.48 -12.51
N LYS A 3 16.66 -10.64 -12.03
CA LYS A 3 15.70 -11.70 -11.68
C LYS A 3 14.95 -11.40 -10.39
N GLU A 4 15.63 -10.85 -9.39
CA GLU A 4 15.04 -10.56 -8.08
C GLU A 4 14.12 -9.34 -8.17
N THR A 5 14.55 -8.29 -8.84
CA THR A 5 13.72 -7.12 -9.11
C THR A 5 12.45 -7.50 -9.86
N GLN A 6 12.57 -8.34 -10.90
CA GLN A 6 11.42 -8.86 -11.65
C GLN A 6 10.50 -9.73 -10.80
N TYR A 7 11.05 -10.52 -9.88
CA TYR A 7 10.25 -11.30 -8.94
C TYR A 7 9.42 -10.39 -8.01
N ILE A 8 10.02 -9.33 -7.49
CA ILE A 8 9.31 -8.36 -6.64
C ILE A 8 8.20 -7.66 -7.44
N ILE A 9 8.47 -7.22 -8.68
CA ILE A 9 7.46 -6.63 -9.56
C ILE A 9 6.28 -7.58 -9.75
N LYS A 10 6.54 -8.84 -10.09
CA LYS A 10 5.49 -9.86 -10.25
C LYS A 10 4.70 -10.09 -8.97
N SER A 11 5.35 -9.99 -7.80
CA SER A 11 4.67 -10.10 -6.51
C SER A 11 3.70 -8.94 -6.29
N PHE A 12 4.08 -7.71 -6.64
CA PHE A 12 3.18 -6.57 -6.64
C PHE A 12 2.00 -6.78 -7.60
N GLU A 13 2.28 -7.10 -8.87
CA GLU A 13 1.25 -7.29 -9.89
C GLU A 13 0.24 -8.37 -9.51
N SER A 14 0.73 -9.53 -9.05
CA SER A 14 -0.12 -10.63 -8.61
C SER A 14 -0.99 -10.24 -7.42
N THR A 15 -0.41 -9.61 -6.40
CA THR A 15 -1.12 -9.21 -5.17
C THR A 15 -2.15 -8.13 -5.42
N LEU A 16 -1.81 -7.14 -6.24
CA LEU A 16 -2.65 -5.94 -6.45
C LEU A 16 -3.82 -6.21 -7.39
N SER A 17 -3.59 -6.87 -8.51
CA SER A 17 -4.58 -7.01 -9.59
C SER A 17 -4.61 -8.36 -10.30
N GLY A 18 -3.71 -9.28 -9.93
CA GLY A 18 -3.60 -10.60 -10.58
C GLY A 18 -4.40 -11.70 -9.90
N GLN A 19 -3.83 -12.88 -9.87
CA GLN A 19 -4.40 -14.08 -9.23
C GLN A 19 -3.45 -14.58 -8.14
N PRO A 20 -3.46 -13.96 -6.95
CA PRO A 20 -2.59 -14.38 -5.86
C PRO A 20 -3.05 -15.74 -5.28
N TRP A 21 -2.09 -16.53 -4.82
CA TRP A 21 -2.39 -17.86 -4.28
C TRP A 21 -3.35 -17.82 -3.08
N PHE A 22 -3.30 -16.77 -2.27
CA PHE A 22 -4.14 -16.65 -1.05
C PHE A 22 -5.61 -16.32 -1.33
N GLY A 23 -5.98 -15.93 -2.54
CA GLY A 23 -7.37 -15.61 -2.87
C GLY A 23 -7.52 -14.45 -3.84
N ARG A 24 -8.30 -13.45 -3.45
CA ARG A 24 -8.66 -12.32 -4.30
C ARG A 24 -7.66 -11.16 -4.15
N ALA A 25 -7.41 -10.47 -5.26
CA ALA A 25 -6.46 -9.36 -5.32
C ALA A 25 -6.95 -8.11 -4.56
N VAL A 26 -5.99 -7.24 -4.21
CA VAL A 26 -6.24 -6.01 -3.43
C VAL A 26 -7.33 -5.15 -4.08
N TYR A 27 -7.16 -4.79 -5.34
CA TYR A 27 -8.10 -3.86 -5.99
C TYR A 27 -9.46 -4.47 -6.28
N GLU A 28 -9.56 -5.79 -6.39
CA GLU A 28 -10.83 -6.49 -6.49
C GLU A 28 -11.62 -6.36 -5.19
N ILE A 29 -11.02 -6.65 -4.05
CA ILE A 29 -11.67 -6.54 -2.73
C ILE A 29 -12.02 -5.08 -2.41
N LEU A 30 -11.10 -4.14 -2.64
CA LEU A 30 -11.37 -2.72 -2.40
C LEU A 30 -12.49 -2.19 -3.29
N GLY A 31 -12.59 -2.65 -4.54
CA GLY A 31 -13.61 -2.21 -5.50
C GLY A 31 -15.03 -2.70 -5.18
N GLU A 32 -15.18 -3.72 -4.35
CA GLU A 32 -16.48 -4.28 -3.97
C GLU A 32 -17.07 -3.69 -2.68
N ALA A 33 -16.32 -2.83 -1.98
CA ALA A 33 -16.80 -2.24 -0.74
C ALA A 33 -18.01 -1.34 -0.97
N ASP A 34 -19.01 -1.47 -0.09
CA ASP A 34 -20.13 -0.54 -0.03
C ASP A 34 -19.64 0.81 0.52
N GLU A 35 -19.55 1.81 -0.36
CA GLU A 35 -19.03 3.14 0.00
C GLU A 35 -19.84 3.82 1.12
N ALA A 36 -21.10 3.47 1.29
CA ALA A 36 -21.91 3.99 2.39
C ALA A 36 -21.46 3.48 3.76
N LYS A 37 -20.70 2.37 3.80
CA LYS A 37 -20.27 1.70 5.03
C LYS A 37 -18.77 1.83 5.31
N VAL A 38 -17.96 2.36 4.40
CA VAL A 38 -16.50 2.37 4.54
C VAL A 38 -15.97 3.13 5.74
N ASN A 39 -16.73 4.08 6.27
CA ASN A 39 -16.38 4.85 7.47
C ASN A 39 -16.98 4.27 8.76
N THR A 40 -17.73 3.18 8.68
CA THR A 40 -18.36 2.55 9.84
C THR A 40 -17.35 1.65 10.56
N LYS A 41 -17.29 1.79 11.87
CA LYS A 41 -16.52 0.89 12.76
C LYS A 41 -17.48 -0.10 13.42
N PRO A 42 -17.46 -1.37 13.05
CA PRO A 42 -18.20 -2.39 13.81
C PRO A 42 -17.73 -2.42 15.27
N ASN A 43 -18.57 -2.87 16.18
CA ASN A 43 -18.24 -2.96 17.59
C ASN A 43 -16.93 -3.71 17.84
N GLY A 44 -16.05 -3.11 18.62
CA GLY A 44 -14.77 -3.70 19.00
C GLY A 44 -13.65 -3.55 17.95
N THR A 45 -13.90 -2.89 16.83
CA THR A 45 -12.86 -2.60 15.85
C THR A 45 -12.22 -1.23 16.10
N GLU A 46 -10.90 -1.17 15.92
CA GLU A 46 -10.12 0.05 16.10
C GLU A 46 -10.24 0.98 14.90
N HIS A 47 -10.26 0.41 13.70
CA HIS A 47 -10.24 1.15 12.44
C HIS A 47 -11.43 0.81 11.54
N SER A 48 -11.86 1.79 10.75
CA SER A 48 -12.78 1.60 9.64
C SER A 48 -12.01 1.21 8.36
N MET A 49 -12.74 0.73 7.35
CA MET A 49 -12.12 0.39 6.06
C MET A 49 -11.42 1.59 5.41
N ILE A 50 -12.01 2.78 5.50
CA ILE A 50 -11.41 3.98 4.90
C ILE A 50 -10.15 4.43 5.64
N GLU A 51 -10.08 4.27 6.96
CA GLU A 51 -8.85 4.52 7.72
C GLU A 51 -7.74 3.57 7.29
N LEU A 52 -8.05 2.27 7.10
CA LEU A 52 -7.11 1.28 6.59
C LEU A 52 -6.60 1.63 5.18
N LEU A 53 -7.50 2.02 4.27
CA LEU A 53 -7.12 2.40 2.91
C LEU A 53 -6.16 3.60 2.89
N TRP A 54 -6.42 4.63 3.66
CA TRP A 54 -5.56 5.80 3.70
C TRP A 54 -4.25 5.54 4.46
N HIS A 55 -4.25 4.64 5.43
CA HIS A 55 -3.03 4.11 6.04
C HIS A 55 -2.17 3.34 5.02
N MET A 56 -2.78 2.48 4.19
CA MET A 56 -2.08 1.79 3.10
C MET A 56 -1.46 2.79 2.10
N ASN A 57 -2.18 3.87 1.77
CA ASN A 57 -1.65 4.95 0.93
C ASN A 57 -0.41 5.60 1.53
N THR A 58 -0.41 5.89 2.82
CA THR A 58 0.75 6.51 3.49
C THR A 58 2.01 5.67 3.32
N TRP A 59 1.93 4.37 3.51
CA TRP A 59 3.11 3.51 3.40
C TRP A 59 3.51 3.21 1.96
N ALA A 60 2.57 3.19 1.03
CA ALA A 60 2.90 3.17 -0.40
C ALA A 60 3.63 4.46 -0.82
N ASP A 61 3.16 5.62 -0.38
CA ASP A 61 3.80 6.92 -0.63
C ASP A 61 5.20 6.99 0.01
N PHE A 62 5.39 6.39 1.19
CA PHE A 62 6.69 6.27 1.84
C PHE A 62 7.68 5.48 0.98
N VAL A 63 7.26 4.33 0.46
CA VAL A 63 8.10 3.51 -0.42
C VAL A 63 8.43 4.24 -1.71
N LEU A 64 7.45 4.89 -2.33
CA LEU A 64 7.67 5.69 -3.54
C LEU A 64 8.64 6.84 -3.27
N GLY A 65 8.45 7.59 -2.18
CA GLY A 65 9.34 8.68 -1.79
C GLY A 65 10.78 8.22 -1.57
N SER A 66 10.96 7.03 -0.99
CA SER A 66 12.29 6.41 -0.81
C SER A 66 12.94 6.06 -2.15
N LEU A 67 12.17 5.53 -3.10
CA LEU A 67 12.66 5.23 -4.47
C LEU A 67 13.00 6.50 -5.26
N GLU A 68 12.29 7.59 -5.02
CA GLU A 68 12.51 8.91 -5.65
C GLU A 68 13.57 9.76 -4.93
N ASN A 69 14.21 9.23 -3.88
CA ASN A 69 15.20 9.92 -3.06
C ASN A 69 14.71 11.25 -2.49
N LYS A 70 13.46 11.28 -2.00
CA LYS A 70 12.94 12.46 -1.30
C LYS A 70 13.78 12.78 -0.06
N SER A 71 13.84 14.06 0.29
CA SER A 71 14.56 14.53 1.48
C SER A 71 13.98 13.95 2.77
N ALA A 72 14.78 13.92 3.84
CA ALA A 72 14.33 13.46 5.15
C ALA A 72 13.10 14.25 5.66
N GLU A 73 13.02 15.54 5.36
CA GLU A 73 11.88 16.39 5.70
C GLU A 73 10.61 16.00 4.94
N GLU A 74 10.70 15.75 3.62
CA GLU A 74 9.59 15.26 2.82
C GLU A 74 9.11 13.89 3.29
N MET A 75 10.03 12.98 3.61
CA MET A 75 9.70 11.66 4.13
C MET A 75 8.99 11.72 5.48
N LYS A 76 9.43 12.61 6.38
CA LYS A 76 8.77 12.86 7.66
C LYS A 76 7.35 13.43 7.46
N ALA A 77 7.14 14.29 6.49
CA ALA A 77 5.82 14.81 6.15
C ALA A 77 4.88 13.70 5.66
N ILE A 78 5.39 12.75 4.86
CA ILE A 78 4.61 11.57 4.43
C ILE A 78 4.23 10.74 5.66
N GLU A 79 5.17 10.38 6.51
CA GLU A 79 4.92 9.56 7.72
C GLU A 79 3.92 10.22 8.68
N SER A 80 3.91 11.54 8.76
CA SER A 80 2.97 12.29 9.62
C SER A 80 1.49 12.11 9.22
N ASN A 81 1.24 11.61 8.02
CA ASN A 81 -0.10 11.28 7.54
C ASN A 81 -0.57 9.87 7.96
N ASP A 82 0.28 9.10 8.65
CA ASP A 82 -0.13 7.78 9.12
C ASP A 82 -1.28 7.89 10.13
N TRP A 83 -2.29 7.03 9.98
CA TRP A 83 -3.52 7.08 10.78
C TRP A 83 -4.13 8.47 10.87
N ARG A 84 -4.11 9.20 9.75
CA ARG A 84 -4.68 10.54 9.64
C ARG A 84 -6.16 10.59 10.04
N GLN A 85 -6.60 11.74 10.53
CA GLN A 85 -8.02 12.00 10.66
C GLN A 85 -8.68 12.06 9.29
N ILE A 86 -9.71 11.23 9.07
CA ILE A 86 -10.41 11.18 7.79
C ILE A 86 -11.37 12.36 7.67
N ASP A 87 -11.19 13.15 6.63
CA ASP A 87 -12.15 14.14 6.14
C ASP A 87 -12.80 13.60 4.87
N LEU A 88 -14.06 13.17 4.96
CA LEU A 88 -14.77 12.53 3.86
C LEU A 88 -14.98 13.42 2.62
N ARG A 89 -14.71 14.72 2.72
CA ARG A 89 -14.73 15.65 1.56
C ARG A 89 -13.48 15.49 0.70
N THR A 90 -12.35 15.13 1.31
CA THR A 90 -11.05 15.00 0.66
C THR A 90 -10.55 13.56 0.61
N HIS A 91 -10.77 12.80 1.67
CA HIS A 91 -10.36 11.40 1.80
C HIS A 91 -11.51 10.46 1.44
N THR A 92 -11.96 10.51 0.17
CA THR A 92 -13.01 9.58 -0.27
C THR A 92 -12.44 8.19 -0.55
N TRP A 93 -13.30 7.16 -0.52
CA TRP A 93 -12.93 5.78 -0.84
C TRP A 93 -12.37 5.68 -2.26
N LYS A 94 -13.08 6.25 -3.23
CA LYS A 94 -12.66 6.27 -4.64
C LYS A 94 -11.28 6.91 -4.82
N LYS A 95 -11.06 8.10 -4.25
CA LYS A 95 -9.76 8.78 -4.34
C LYS A 95 -8.65 7.97 -3.69
N GLY A 96 -8.91 7.31 -2.55
CA GLY A 96 -7.94 6.46 -1.89
C GLY A 96 -7.49 5.29 -2.76
N ILE A 97 -8.43 4.64 -3.45
CA ILE A 97 -8.11 3.55 -4.41
C ILE A 97 -7.33 4.08 -5.60
N GLU A 98 -7.75 5.20 -6.19
CA GLU A 98 -7.08 5.82 -7.34
C GLU A 98 -5.64 6.22 -7.00
N GLN A 99 -5.42 6.83 -5.84
CA GLN A 99 -4.07 7.19 -5.36
C GLN A 99 -3.23 5.94 -5.13
N LEU A 100 -3.77 4.93 -4.45
CA LEU A 100 -3.06 3.68 -4.18
C LEU A 100 -2.59 3.01 -5.47
N LYS A 101 -3.46 2.95 -6.49
CA LYS A 101 -3.12 2.42 -7.82
C LYS A 101 -2.02 3.23 -8.49
N ALA A 102 -2.14 4.55 -8.50
CA ALA A 102 -1.15 5.43 -9.12
C ALA A 102 0.22 5.29 -8.46
N THR A 103 0.27 5.27 -7.13
CA THR A 103 1.51 5.11 -6.35
C THR A 103 2.16 3.75 -6.62
N HIS A 104 1.40 2.66 -6.59
CA HIS A 104 1.95 1.33 -6.89
C HIS A 104 2.43 1.20 -8.33
N ASN A 105 1.71 1.75 -9.30
CA ASN A 105 2.15 1.74 -10.71
C ASN A 105 3.49 2.47 -10.87
N ARG A 106 3.66 3.60 -10.19
CA ARG A 106 4.92 4.34 -10.21
C ARG A 106 6.06 3.58 -9.53
N ILE A 107 5.79 2.89 -8.42
CA ILE A 107 6.76 2.00 -7.76
C ILE A 107 7.23 0.91 -8.75
N ILE A 108 6.30 0.22 -9.40
CA ILE A 108 6.60 -0.85 -10.36
C ILE A 108 7.43 -0.31 -11.54
N GLU A 109 7.06 0.85 -12.08
CA GLU A 109 7.81 1.51 -13.16
C GLU A 109 9.24 1.82 -12.75
N LEU A 110 9.46 2.40 -11.57
CA LEU A 110 10.79 2.72 -11.07
C LEU A 110 11.61 1.46 -10.80
N LEU A 111 11.01 0.41 -10.25
CA LEU A 111 11.68 -0.88 -10.05
C LEU A 111 12.12 -1.52 -11.37
N GLY A 112 11.33 -1.38 -12.43
CA GLY A 112 11.69 -1.87 -13.77
C GLY A 112 12.95 -1.24 -14.35
N GLN A 113 13.38 -0.09 -13.81
CA GLN A 113 14.60 0.62 -14.20
C GLN A 113 15.81 0.30 -13.32
N LYS A 114 15.63 -0.52 -12.26
CA LYS A 114 16.68 -0.87 -11.30
C LYS A 114 17.28 -2.25 -11.57
N GLU A 115 18.54 -2.40 -11.21
CA GLU A 115 19.22 -3.69 -11.18
C GLU A 115 19.09 -4.36 -9.82
N ASP A 116 19.28 -5.67 -9.75
CA ASP A 116 19.18 -6.44 -8.51
C ASP A 116 20.12 -5.93 -7.40
N SER A 117 21.28 -5.37 -7.78
CA SER A 117 22.24 -4.78 -6.82
C SER A 117 21.62 -3.65 -5.99
N PHE A 118 20.72 -2.86 -6.56
CA PHE A 118 19.99 -1.79 -5.87
C PHE A 118 19.23 -2.30 -4.64
N LEU A 119 18.74 -3.53 -4.68
CA LEU A 119 17.94 -4.09 -3.58
C LEU A 119 18.73 -4.24 -2.27
N SER A 120 20.05 -4.23 -2.33
CA SER A 120 20.94 -4.30 -1.18
C SER A 120 21.27 -2.93 -0.58
N ASP A 121 20.97 -1.85 -1.27
CA ASP A 121 21.19 -0.49 -0.78
C ASP A 121 20.31 -0.21 0.45
N ILE A 122 20.88 0.50 1.42
CA ILE A 122 20.14 0.90 2.63
C ILE A 122 19.16 2.02 2.28
N VAL A 123 17.92 1.87 2.73
CA VAL A 123 16.90 2.91 2.60
C VAL A 123 17.33 4.13 3.42
N PRO A 124 17.35 5.33 2.82
CA PRO A 124 17.68 6.55 3.55
C PRO A 124 16.85 6.71 4.84
N THR A 125 17.49 7.10 5.93
CA THR A 125 16.89 7.25 7.27
C THR A 125 16.39 5.96 7.92
N ARG A 126 16.74 4.77 7.38
CA ARG A 126 16.39 3.46 7.93
C ARG A 126 17.63 2.58 8.12
N GLN A 127 17.46 1.47 8.84
CA GLN A 127 18.51 0.47 9.07
C GLN A 127 18.28 -0.84 8.29
N PHE A 128 17.39 -0.78 7.28
CA PHE A 128 17.09 -1.91 6.40
C PHE A 128 17.27 -1.50 4.92
N ASN A 129 17.40 -2.50 4.06
CA ASN A 129 17.60 -2.29 2.63
C ASN A 129 16.28 -2.24 1.85
N PHE A 130 16.38 -1.86 0.56
CA PHE A 130 15.21 -1.79 -0.33
C PHE A 130 14.53 -3.14 -0.52
N ARG A 131 15.26 -4.25 -0.52
CA ARG A 131 14.68 -5.60 -0.58
C ARG A 131 13.69 -5.84 0.55
N PHE A 132 14.09 -5.54 1.77
CA PHE A 132 13.24 -5.68 2.96
C PHE A 132 12.00 -4.79 2.86
N MET A 133 12.19 -3.52 2.51
CA MET A 133 11.10 -2.55 2.41
C MET A 133 10.07 -2.92 1.33
N LEU A 134 10.53 -3.30 0.14
CA LEU A 134 9.65 -3.63 -0.98
C LEU A 134 8.83 -4.90 -0.73
N ASN A 135 9.46 -5.94 -0.21
CA ASN A 135 8.73 -7.14 0.22
C ASN A 135 7.79 -6.81 1.38
N GLY A 136 8.21 -5.94 2.29
CA GLY A 136 7.41 -5.45 3.39
C GLY A 136 6.13 -4.74 2.93
N LEU A 137 6.20 -3.93 1.86
CA LEU A 137 5.01 -3.27 1.32
C LEU A 137 4.01 -4.27 0.74
N VAL A 138 4.45 -5.30 0.03
CA VAL A 138 3.58 -6.38 -0.44
C VAL A 138 2.87 -7.05 0.74
N GLN A 139 3.61 -7.41 1.77
CA GLN A 139 3.06 -8.04 2.97
C GLN A 139 2.09 -7.13 3.72
N HIS A 140 2.43 -5.85 3.84
CA HIS A 140 1.60 -4.82 4.47
C HIS A 140 0.24 -4.66 3.76
N ASN A 141 0.26 -4.66 2.42
CA ASN A 141 -0.96 -4.62 1.63
C ASN A 141 -1.85 -5.85 1.89
N ILE A 142 -1.26 -7.05 1.95
CA ILE A 142 -1.99 -8.29 2.22
C ILE A 142 -2.57 -8.29 3.66
N TYR A 143 -1.77 -7.84 4.63
CA TYR A 143 -2.18 -7.75 6.03
C TYR A 143 -3.42 -6.86 6.21
N HIS A 144 -3.40 -5.66 5.67
CA HIS A 144 -4.53 -4.74 5.77
C HIS A 144 -5.70 -5.12 4.86
N LEU A 145 -5.43 -5.75 3.73
CA LEU A 145 -6.49 -6.31 2.88
C LEU A 145 -7.34 -7.34 3.63
N GLY A 146 -6.70 -8.21 4.41
CA GLY A 146 -7.40 -9.17 5.27
C GLY A 146 -8.33 -8.48 6.27
N GLN A 147 -7.90 -7.37 6.87
CA GLN A 147 -8.73 -6.57 7.76
C GLN A 147 -9.91 -5.93 7.02
N VAL A 148 -9.68 -5.35 5.85
CA VAL A 148 -10.75 -4.76 5.01
C VAL A 148 -11.77 -5.83 4.64
N ALA A 149 -11.34 -6.99 4.16
CA ALA A 149 -12.21 -8.09 3.77
C ALA A 149 -13.07 -8.59 4.94
N TYR A 150 -12.50 -8.63 6.13
CA TYR A 150 -13.22 -9.03 7.33
C TYR A 150 -14.27 -7.99 7.76
N LEU A 151 -13.90 -6.70 7.73
CA LEU A 151 -14.82 -5.60 8.00
C LEU A 151 -16.00 -5.56 7.00
N GLN A 152 -15.75 -5.83 5.72
CA GLN A 152 -16.81 -5.95 4.72
C GLN A 152 -17.83 -7.03 5.11
N LYS A 153 -17.37 -8.19 5.56
CA LYS A 153 -18.26 -9.28 6.04
C LYS A 153 -19.04 -8.88 7.27
N MET A 154 -18.42 -8.19 8.21
CA MET A 154 -19.10 -7.73 9.44
C MET A 154 -20.18 -6.69 9.14
N LEU A 155 -20.06 -5.94 8.07
CA LEU A 155 -20.97 -4.86 7.69
C LEU A 155 -21.98 -5.25 6.59
N SER A 156 -21.85 -6.43 6.08
CA SER A 156 -22.77 -6.97 5.05
C SER A 156 -24.13 -7.37 5.63
#